data_09ffcb28d46b3b1b935564d05e78dcc9
#
_entry.id   09ffcb28d46b3b1b935564d05e78dcc9
#
_cell.length_a   1.000
_cell.length_b   1.000
_cell.length_c   1.000
_cell.angle_alpha   90.00
_cell.angle_beta   90.00
_cell.angle_gamma   90.00
#
_symmetry.space_group_name_H-M   'P 1'
#
loop_
_entity.id
_entity.type
_entity.pdbx_description
1 polymer ?
#
loop_
_entity_poly.entity_id
_entity_poly.type
_entity_poly.pdbx_seq_one_letter_code
_entity_poly.pdbx_strand_id
1 'polypeptide(L)'
;MIRRYILTFIAALIVTLSSWAQGGLPSRYNVSYLNMAAGMPNNFADDIFQDSYGFVWISTHGGGLVRYDGFNFMNFGLGSVGISLRSNSCRNVCEDPFKRLWIAFEEGPQVLDLKTMQPAVPPCENSQVEAQLNKVFKNLCTRIYCDAKGNIWMLSVNQLTRFGFNEKGEVSSVLSTSYPYNAPDLGICDVYRRGTVVLCNNGVVSEFSVKNNQLVAKNISSLFPPLEGWYASAIISYHGKIWMGTNRGLLNSGKQEFHCSATDHSLQHEVVTSLAVSPDDKLLVGTLCGVDIFNDKTGEIEHWNTATAVNPLSSNFINSLFSKNGQIWVGSET
;
A
#
# COMPACT_ATOMS: atom_id res chain seq x y z
N MET A 1 36.16 31.73 41.21
CA MET A 1 36.33 31.46 39.76
C MET A 1 36.03 29.98 39.37
N ILE A 2 36.39 29.01 40.16
CA ILE A 2 36.21 27.55 39.85
C ILE A 2 34.73 27.12 39.75
N ARG A 3 33.81 27.70 40.57
CA ARG A 3 32.38 27.36 40.55
C ARG A 3 31.65 27.73 39.24
N ARG A 4 32.10 28.74 38.49
CA ARG A 4 31.50 29.18 37.23
C ARG A 4 31.86 28.28 36.08
N TYR A 5 33.03 27.66 36.08
CA TYR A 5 33.47 26.74 35.01
C TYR A 5 32.85 25.34 35.13
N ILE A 6 32.52 24.91 36.37
CA ILE A 6 31.84 23.62 36.58
C ILE A 6 30.40 23.69 36.09
N LEU A 7 29.67 24.82 36.30
CA LEU A 7 28.30 25.01 35.83
C LEU A 7 28.23 25.09 34.29
N THR A 8 29.22 25.74 33.63
CA THR A 8 29.29 25.80 32.17
C THR A 8 29.65 24.44 31.57
N PHE A 9 30.48 23.62 32.20
CA PHE A 9 30.86 22.31 31.76
C PHE A 9 29.68 21.30 31.89
N ILE A 10 28.91 21.38 32.97
CA ILE A 10 27.72 20.57 33.19
C ILE A 10 26.60 20.97 32.21
N ALA A 11 26.40 22.25 31.91
CA ALA A 11 25.44 22.73 30.92
C ALA A 11 25.82 22.29 29.50
N ALA A 12 27.12 22.36 29.15
CA ALA A 12 27.61 21.84 27.87
C ALA A 12 27.50 20.32 27.77
N LEU A 13 27.71 19.56 28.85
CA LEU A 13 27.55 18.11 28.90
C LEU A 13 26.07 17.69 28.79
N ILE A 14 25.18 18.46 29.41
CA ILE A 14 23.70 18.20 29.29
C ILE A 14 23.22 18.52 27.87
N VAL A 15 23.72 19.55 27.21
CA VAL A 15 23.37 19.87 25.81
C VAL A 15 23.92 18.85 24.85
N THR A 16 25.12 18.30 25.11
CA THR A 16 25.67 17.23 24.28
C THR A 16 25.01 15.88 24.53
N LEU A 17 24.50 15.59 25.73
CA LEU A 17 23.75 14.37 26.03
C LEU A 17 22.32 14.42 25.49
N SER A 18 21.71 15.58 25.31
CA SER A 18 20.38 15.72 24.72
C SER A 18 20.37 15.60 23.20
N SER A 19 21.51 15.79 22.53
CA SER A 19 21.64 15.57 21.07
C SER A 19 21.83 14.10 20.64
N TRP A 20 22.06 13.18 21.60
CA TRP A 20 22.26 11.75 21.33
C TRP A 20 21.00 10.89 21.53
N ALA A 21 19.87 11.48 21.89
CA ALA A 21 18.66 10.74 22.26
C ALA A 21 17.52 10.80 21.22
N GLN A 22 17.75 11.38 20.04
CA GLN A 22 16.78 11.36 18.95
C GLN A 22 17.36 10.63 17.74
N GLY A 23 17.56 9.32 17.90
CA GLY A 23 17.72 8.47 16.72
C GLY A 23 16.44 8.51 15.88
N GLY A 24 16.57 8.73 14.57
CA GLY A 24 15.46 8.68 13.62
C GLY A 24 14.68 7.37 13.68
N LEU A 25 13.56 7.28 12.98
CA LEU A 25 12.70 6.08 12.96
C LEU A 25 13.50 4.77 12.76
N PRO A 26 14.47 4.67 11.83
CA PRO A 26 15.24 3.44 11.60
C PRO A 26 15.99 2.93 12.83
N SER A 27 16.45 3.83 13.73
CA SER A 27 17.19 3.43 14.93
C SER A 27 16.29 2.88 16.04
N ARG A 28 14.97 3.03 15.92
CA ARG A 28 13.98 2.57 16.93
C ARG A 28 13.48 1.16 16.65
N TYR A 29 13.78 0.58 15.48
CA TYR A 29 13.31 -0.74 15.07
C TYR A 29 14.48 -1.72 14.92
N ASN A 30 14.20 -3.00 15.22
CA ASN A 30 15.06 -4.08 14.79
C ASN A 30 14.74 -4.39 13.33
N VAL A 31 15.75 -4.37 12.46
CA VAL A 31 15.58 -4.65 11.03
C VAL A 31 16.03 -6.06 10.71
N SER A 32 15.21 -6.76 9.93
CA SER A 32 15.52 -8.07 9.35
C SER A 32 15.35 -8.01 7.85
N TYR A 33 16.26 -8.63 7.11
CA TYR A 33 16.23 -8.66 5.66
C TYR A 33 15.74 -10.01 5.18
N LEU A 34 14.62 -10.02 4.45
CA LEU A 34 14.04 -11.19 3.83
C LEU A 34 14.34 -11.15 2.32
N ASN A 35 15.11 -12.11 1.85
CA ASN A 35 15.58 -12.18 0.47
C ASN A 35 15.68 -13.63 -0.03
N MET A 36 16.21 -13.85 -1.22
CA MET A 36 16.39 -15.19 -1.78
C MET A 36 17.29 -16.09 -0.90
N ALA A 37 18.30 -15.53 -0.23
CA ALA A 37 19.14 -16.29 0.70
C ALA A 37 18.35 -16.76 1.95
N ALA A 38 17.29 -16.05 2.32
CA ALA A 38 16.38 -16.43 3.39
C ALA A 38 15.25 -17.38 2.92
N GLY A 39 15.14 -17.67 1.62
CA GLY A 39 14.16 -18.61 1.06
C GLY A 39 13.05 -18.00 0.20
N MET A 40 13.10 -16.70 -0.09
CA MET A 40 12.18 -16.09 -1.06
C MET A 40 12.48 -16.57 -2.49
N PRO A 41 11.47 -16.72 -3.36
CA PRO A 41 11.68 -17.13 -4.74
C PRO A 41 12.25 -16.00 -5.61
N ASN A 42 12.05 -14.75 -5.20
CA ASN A 42 12.48 -13.55 -5.89
C ASN A 42 12.65 -12.41 -4.87
N ASN A 43 13.59 -11.52 -5.10
CA ASN A 43 13.78 -10.32 -4.25
C ASN A 43 12.85 -9.16 -4.60
N PHE A 44 12.18 -9.20 -5.76
CA PHE A 44 11.29 -8.13 -6.20
C PHE A 44 9.91 -8.27 -5.53
N ALA A 45 9.64 -7.48 -4.51
CA ALA A 45 8.35 -7.43 -3.82
C ALA A 45 7.47 -6.32 -4.41
N ASP A 46 6.41 -6.70 -5.13
CA ASP A 46 5.44 -5.76 -5.71
C ASP A 46 4.47 -5.20 -4.66
N ASP A 47 4.00 -6.06 -3.75
CA ASP A 47 3.05 -5.68 -2.70
C ASP A 47 3.25 -6.55 -1.45
N ILE A 48 2.90 -6.01 -0.29
CA ILE A 48 2.99 -6.70 1.01
C ILE A 48 1.68 -6.51 1.76
N PHE A 49 1.14 -7.59 2.28
CA PHE A 49 -0.10 -7.60 3.03
C PHE A 49 -0.03 -8.59 4.21
N GLN A 50 -0.57 -8.22 5.37
CA GLN A 50 -0.72 -9.15 6.49
C GLN A 50 -2.18 -9.53 6.68
N ASP A 51 -2.47 -10.82 6.60
CA ASP A 51 -3.81 -11.36 6.80
C ASP A 51 -4.25 -11.31 8.27
N SER A 52 -5.48 -11.71 8.52
CA SER A 52 -6.07 -11.71 9.86
C SER A 52 -5.58 -12.84 10.78
N TYR A 53 -4.87 -13.82 10.24
CA TYR A 53 -4.18 -14.86 11.00
C TYR A 53 -2.75 -14.44 11.38
N GLY A 54 -2.25 -13.31 10.82
CA GLY A 54 -0.92 -12.80 11.08
C GLY A 54 0.13 -13.21 10.06
N PHE A 55 -0.20 -14.04 9.06
CA PHE A 55 0.72 -14.37 7.98
C PHE A 55 0.95 -13.18 7.08
N VAL A 56 2.19 -12.99 6.65
CA VAL A 56 2.55 -11.94 5.70
C VAL A 56 2.58 -12.52 4.30
N TRP A 57 1.83 -11.90 3.41
CA TRP A 57 1.75 -12.23 1.99
C TRP A 57 2.58 -11.24 1.20
N ILE A 58 3.46 -11.73 0.35
CA ILE A 58 4.34 -10.94 -0.48
C ILE A 58 4.07 -11.30 -1.94
N SER A 59 3.56 -10.35 -2.69
CA SER A 59 3.42 -10.48 -4.14
C SER A 59 4.77 -10.24 -4.78
N THR A 60 5.20 -11.10 -5.69
CA THR A 60 6.50 -10.97 -6.34
C THR A 60 6.37 -10.91 -7.86
N HIS A 61 7.27 -10.17 -8.49
CA HIS A 61 7.32 -10.08 -9.94
C HIS A 61 7.96 -11.34 -10.54
N GLY A 62 7.12 -12.22 -11.08
CA GLY A 62 7.57 -13.47 -11.70
C GLY A 62 7.87 -14.63 -10.73
N GLY A 63 7.91 -14.40 -9.43
CA GLY A 63 8.11 -15.43 -8.41
C GLY A 63 6.82 -15.97 -7.78
N GLY A 64 5.66 -15.45 -8.17
CA GLY A 64 4.36 -15.82 -7.61
C GLY A 64 4.02 -15.08 -6.32
N LEU A 65 3.28 -15.76 -5.45
CA LEU A 65 2.85 -15.26 -4.16
C LEU A 65 3.57 -16.02 -3.04
N VAL A 66 4.09 -15.31 -2.07
CA VAL A 66 4.81 -15.87 -0.92
C VAL A 66 3.99 -15.65 0.34
N ARG A 67 3.87 -16.67 1.19
CA ARG A 67 3.36 -16.54 2.55
C ARG A 67 4.49 -16.76 3.55
N TYR A 68 4.68 -15.81 4.45
CA TYR A 68 5.67 -15.84 5.51
C TYR A 68 4.99 -15.96 6.86
N ASP A 69 5.41 -16.91 7.70
CA ASP A 69 4.85 -17.20 9.03
C ASP A 69 5.66 -16.60 10.18
N GLY A 70 6.68 -15.84 9.87
CA GLY A 70 7.65 -15.31 10.84
C GLY A 70 8.97 -16.10 10.87
N PHE A 71 9.00 -17.30 10.29
CA PHE A 71 10.16 -18.19 10.26
C PHE A 71 10.40 -18.80 8.87
N ASN A 72 9.33 -19.27 8.22
CA ASN A 72 9.41 -20.01 6.97
C ASN A 72 8.64 -19.30 5.86
N PHE A 73 9.10 -19.52 4.63
CA PHE A 73 8.41 -19.11 3.41
C PHE A 73 7.67 -20.29 2.78
N MET A 74 6.43 -20.05 2.40
CA MET A 74 5.66 -20.96 1.56
C MET A 74 5.37 -20.25 0.23
N ASN A 75 5.88 -20.81 -0.85
CA ASN A 75 5.83 -20.22 -2.18
C ASN A 75 4.70 -20.84 -3.00
N PHE A 76 3.88 -19.99 -3.62
CA PHE A 76 2.79 -20.37 -4.51
C PHE A 76 3.04 -19.77 -5.89
N GLY A 77 2.90 -20.59 -6.93
CA GLY A 77 3.11 -20.16 -8.31
C GLY A 77 2.29 -20.96 -9.29
N LEU A 78 2.50 -20.69 -10.56
CA LEU A 78 1.91 -21.45 -11.64
C LEU A 78 2.41 -22.91 -11.59
N GLY A 79 1.47 -23.87 -11.52
CA GLY A 79 1.79 -25.29 -11.46
C GLY A 79 2.31 -25.78 -10.10
N SER A 80 2.26 -24.98 -9.04
CA SER A 80 2.62 -25.42 -7.69
C SER A 80 1.71 -26.56 -7.22
N VAL A 81 2.31 -27.53 -6.48
CA VAL A 81 1.55 -28.64 -5.90
C VAL A 81 0.63 -28.11 -4.80
N GLY A 82 -0.63 -28.51 -4.84
CA GLY A 82 -1.67 -28.12 -3.87
C GLY A 82 -2.42 -26.84 -4.28
N ILE A 83 -1.77 -25.70 -4.38
CA ILE A 83 -2.36 -24.43 -4.81
C ILE A 83 -1.62 -23.93 -6.04
N SER A 84 -2.27 -24.06 -7.21
CA SER A 84 -1.76 -23.46 -8.44
C SER A 84 -2.34 -22.06 -8.61
N LEU A 85 -1.48 -21.06 -8.79
CA LEU A 85 -1.89 -19.72 -9.14
C LEU A 85 -2.12 -19.60 -10.66
N ARG A 86 -2.90 -18.60 -11.06
CA ARG A 86 -3.14 -18.30 -12.48
C ARG A 86 -1.88 -17.84 -13.20
N SER A 87 -1.00 -17.14 -12.47
CA SER A 87 0.23 -16.54 -12.99
C SER A 87 1.28 -16.47 -11.88
N ASN A 88 2.56 -16.34 -12.28
CA ASN A 88 3.65 -16.00 -11.37
C ASN A 88 3.82 -14.47 -11.19
N SER A 89 3.08 -13.65 -11.93
CA SER A 89 3.06 -12.19 -11.78
C SER A 89 1.84 -11.76 -10.97
N CYS A 90 1.98 -11.78 -9.64
CA CYS A 90 0.98 -11.32 -8.71
C CYS A 90 1.12 -9.81 -8.51
N ARG A 91 0.06 -9.02 -8.74
CA ARG A 91 0.09 -7.57 -8.61
C ARG A 91 -0.09 -7.11 -7.16
N ASN A 92 -1.18 -7.52 -6.53
CA ASN A 92 -1.43 -7.27 -5.12
C ASN A 92 -2.48 -8.22 -4.55
N VAL A 93 -2.63 -8.20 -3.23
CA VAL A 93 -3.60 -9.02 -2.50
C VAL A 93 -4.35 -8.21 -1.45
N CYS A 94 -5.57 -8.64 -1.13
CA CYS A 94 -6.30 -8.18 0.06
C CYS A 94 -7.16 -9.31 0.63
N GLU A 95 -7.54 -9.21 1.91
CA GLU A 95 -8.43 -10.14 2.58
C GLU A 95 -9.83 -9.52 2.72
N ASP A 96 -10.86 -10.32 2.47
CA ASP A 96 -12.24 -9.95 2.78
C ASP A 96 -12.64 -10.39 4.22
N PRO A 97 -13.77 -9.89 4.77
CA PRO A 97 -14.21 -10.25 6.13
C PRO A 97 -14.51 -11.74 6.35
N PHE A 98 -14.63 -12.51 5.26
CA PHE A 98 -14.99 -13.94 5.28
C PHE A 98 -13.78 -14.86 5.19
N LYS A 99 -12.55 -14.32 5.42
CA LYS A 99 -11.29 -15.07 5.38
C LYS A 99 -10.94 -15.61 4.00
N ARG A 100 -11.21 -14.82 2.97
CA ARG A 100 -10.81 -15.11 1.62
C ARG A 100 -9.75 -14.12 1.18
N LEU A 101 -8.64 -14.61 0.67
CA LEU A 101 -7.58 -13.82 0.07
C LEU A 101 -7.90 -13.61 -1.42
N TRP A 102 -8.07 -12.37 -1.80
CA TRP A 102 -8.27 -11.96 -3.18
C TRP A 102 -6.93 -11.56 -3.77
N ILE A 103 -6.60 -12.09 -4.94
CA ILE A 103 -5.31 -11.94 -5.59
C ILE A 103 -5.53 -11.33 -6.97
N ALA A 104 -4.82 -10.26 -7.29
CA ALA A 104 -4.87 -9.59 -8.58
C ALA A 104 -3.85 -10.17 -9.55
N PHE A 105 -4.33 -10.65 -10.72
CA PHE A 105 -3.51 -11.07 -11.85
C PHE A 105 -3.99 -10.40 -13.14
N GLU A 106 -3.12 -10.28 -14.12
CA GLU A 106 -3.52 -9.76 -15.43
C GLU A 106 -4.57 -10.66 -16.11
N GLU A 107 -4.56 -11.95 -15.83
CA GLU A 107 -5.54 -12.93 -16.33
C GLU A 107 -6.87 -12.93 -15.56
N GLY A 108 -7.05 -11.98 -14.65
CA GLY A 108 -8.22 -11.85 -13.78
C GLY A 108 -7.95 -12.26 -12.34
N PRO A 109 -8.85 -11.93 -11.40
CA PRO A 109 -8.64 -12.21 -10.00
C PRO A 109 -8.71 -13.72 -9.70
N GLN A 110 -8.00 -14.14 -8.66
CA GLN A 110 -8.14 -15.45 -8.04
C GLN A 110 -8.45 -15.26 -6.56
N VAL A 111 -9.24 -16.17 -6.00
CA VAL A 111 -9.59 -16.14 -4.57
C VAL A 111 -9.14 -17.44 -3.93
N LEU A 112 -8.52 -17.32 -2.75
CA LEU A 112 -8.17 -18.44 -1.88
C LEU A 112 -8.98 -18.37 -0.59
N ASP A 113 -9.50 -19.48 -0.13
CA ASP A 113 -10.03 -19.62 1.23
C ASP A 113 -8.84 -19.80 2.18
N LEU A 114 -8.67 -18.88 3.11
CA LEU A 114 -7.53 -18.87 4.04
C LEU A 114 -7.60 -19.97 5.12
N LYS A 115 -8.79 -20.58 5.36
CA LYS A 115 -8.93 -21.66 6.33
C LYS A 115 -8.52 -23.00 5.72
N THR A 116 -8.91 -23.24 4.49
CA THR A 116 -8.64 -24.49 3.78
C THR A 116 -7.38 -24.43 2.94
N MET A 117 -6.92 -23.21 2.64
CA MET A 117 -5.83 -22.96 1.71
C MET A 117 -6.10 -23.56 0.34
N GLN A 118 -7.34 -23.40 -0.16
CA GLN A 118 -7.75 -23.90 -1.47
C GLN A 118 -8.30 -22.75 -2.33
N PRO A 119 -8.18 -22.83 -3.64
CA PRO A 119 -8.89 -21.94 -4.55
C PRO A 119 -10.38 -21.98 -4.25
N ALA A 120 -11.00 -20.81 -4.18
CA ALA A 120 -12.42 -20.65 -3.89
C ALA A 120 -13.07 -19.74 -4.93
N VAL A 121 -14.32 -20.02 -5.26
CA VAL A 121 -15.19 -19.07 -5.94
C VAL A 121 -16.15 -18.54 -4.87
N PRO A 122 -16.23 -17.22 -4.64
CA PRO A 122 -17.15 -16.69 -3.65
C PRO A 122 -18.59 -17.13 -3.99
N PRO A 123 -19.34 -17.69 -3.06
CA PRO A 123 -20.73 -18.03 -3.30
C PRO A 123 -21.53 -16.78 -3.65
N CYS A 124 -22.55 -16.91 -4.48
CA CYS A 124 -23.40 -15.82 -4.92
C CYS A 124 -24.84 -16.00 -4.42
N GLU A 125 -25.50 -14.90 -4.11
CA GLU A 125 -26.87 -14.89 -3.59
C GLU A 125 -27.89 -15.46 -4.60
N ASN A 126 -27.61 -15.28 -5.89
CA ASN A 126 -28.45 -15.79 -6.97
C ASN A 126 -27.66 -15.96 -8.28
N SER A 127 -28.26 -16.64 -9.26
CA SER A 127 -27.64 -16.94 -10.56
C SER A 127 -27.34 -15.70 -11.41
N GLN A 128 -28.08 -14.60 -11.24
CA GLN A 128 -27.81 -13.36 -11.96
C GLN A 128 -26.50 -12.72 -11.48
N VAL A 129 -26.29 -12.67 -10.16
CA VAL A 129 -25.06 -12.17 -9.54
C VAL A 129 -23.88 -13.06 -9.90
N GLU A 130 -24.10 -14.38 -9.92
CA GLU A 130 -23.07 -15.35 -10.34
C GLU A 130 -22.63 -15.14 -11.79
N ALA A 131 -23.58 -14.92 -12.72
CA ALA A 131 -23.26 -14.62 -14.10
C ALA A 131 -22.46 -13.32 -14.25
N GLN A 132 -22.78 -12.29 -13.46
CA GLN A 132 -22.03 -11.04 -13.42
C GLN A 132 -20.62 -11.24 -12.86
N LEU A 133 -20.47 -11.98 -11.76
CA LEU A 133 -19.18 -12.32 -11.14
C LEU A 133 -18.30 -13.04 -12.16
N ASN A 134 -18.80 -14.11 -12.79
CA ASN A 134 -18.07 -14.91 -13.77
C ASN A 134 -17.64 -14.10 -15.00
N LYS A 135 -18.41 -13.09 -15.39
CA LYS A 135 -18.02 -12.18 -16.47
C LYS A 135 -16.84 -11.29 -16.04
N VAL A 136 -16.91 -10.72 -14.85
CA VAL A 136 -15.87 -9.80 -14.34
C VAL A 136 -14.57 -10.55 -14.01
N PHE A 137 -14.63 -11.79 -13.55
CA PHE A 137 -13.45 -12.62 -13.24
C PHE A 137 -12.61 -13.01 -14.46
N LYS A 138 -13.10 -12.74 -15.67
CA LYS A 138 -12.36 -12.88 -16.93
C LYS A 138 -11.65 -11.61 -17.37
N ASN A 139 -11.93 -10.48 -16.69
CA ASN A 139 -11.31 -9.22 -17.03
C ASN A 139 -9.93 -9.12 -16.36
N LEU A 140 -9.00 -8.49 -17.04
CA LEU A 140 -7.72 -8.11 -16.48
C LEU A 140 -7.92 -7.41 -15.14
N CYS A 141 -7.12 -7.75 -14.14
CA CYS A 141 -7.17 -7.17 -12.80
C CYS A 141 -5.81 -6.54 -12.46
N THR A 142 -5.76 -5.21 -12.42
CA THR A 142 -4.55 -4.48 -12.09
C THR A 142 -4.40 -4.27 -10.59
N ARG A 143 -5.52 -4.13 -9.87
CA ARG A 143 -5.49 -3.92 -8.43
C ARG A 143 -6.79 -4.38 -7.76
N ILE A 144 -6.64 -4.88 -6.53
CA ILE A 144 -7.75 -5.27 -5.65
C ILE A 144 -7.60 -4.53 -4.33
N TYR A 145 -8.72 -4.08 -3.78
CA TYR A 145 -8.76 -3.36 -2.52
C TYR A 145 -9.98 -3.76 -1.69
N CYS A 146 -9.81 -4.00 -0.39
CA CYS A 146 -10.92 -4.22 0.55
C CYS A 146 -11.22 -2.93 1.31
N ASP A 147 -12.43 -2.41 1.18
CA ASP A 147 -12.84 -1.20 1.90
C ASP A 147 -13.18 -1.49 3.38
N ALA A 148 -13.33 -0.44 4.18
CA ALA A 148 -13.59 -0.57 5.61
C ALA A 148 -14.97 -1.19 5.94
N LYS A 149 -15.85 -1.35 4.96
CA LYS A 149 -17.13 -2.07 5.07
C LYS A 149 -17.04 -3.51 4.61
N GLY A 150 -15.83 -3.95 4.22
CA GLY A 150 -15.59 -5.31 3.77
C GLY A 150 -15.98 -5.60 2.32
N ASN A 151 -16.25 -4.58 1.51
CA ASN A 151 -16.49 -4.79 0.10
C ASN A 151 -15.16 -4.84 -0.66
N ILE A 152 -15.14 -5.65 -1.71
CA ILE A 152 -13.97 -5.75 -2.58
C ILE A 152 -14.15 -4.83 -3.79
N TRP A 153 -13.12 -4.05 -4.06
CA TRP A 153 -13.01 -3.19 -5.23
C TRP A 153 -11.93 -3.75 -6.15
N MET A 154 -12.24 -3.85 -7.42
CA MET A 154 -11.35 -4.35 -8.46
C MET A 154 -11.15 -3.30 -9.53
N LEU A 155 -9.89 -2.99 -9.82
CA LEU A 155 -9.48 -2.15 -10.94
C LEU A 155 -9.12 -3.03 -12.14
N SER A 156 -9.68 -2.70 -13.28
CA SER A 156 -9.34 -3.24 -14.59
C SER A 156 -8.85 -2.11 -15.50
N VAL A 157 -8.49 -2.37 -16.74
CA VAL A 157 -7.93 -1.36 -17.68
C VAL A 157 -8.79 -0.09 -17.79
N ASN A 158 -10.11 -0.23 -17.83
CA ASN A 158 -11.04 0.90 -17.99
C ASN A 158 -12.31 0.75 -17.16
N GLN A 159 -12.26 -0.10 -16.15
CA GLN A 159 -13.44 -0.43 -15.36
C GLN A 159 -13.09 -0.53 -13.87
N LEU A 160 -13.90 0.08 -13.05
CA LEU A 160 -13.95 -0.11 -11.60
C LEU A 160 -15.16 -1.00 -11.28
N THR A 161 -14.92 -2.07 -10.55
CA THR A 161 -15.96 -3.00 -10.09
C THR A 161 -15.94 -3.11 -8.58
N ARG A 162 -17.12 -3.11 -7.95
CA ARG A 162 -17.31 -3.36 -6.53
C ARG A 162 -18.11 -4.63 -6.34
N PHE A 163 -17.60 -5.53 -5.49
CA PHE A 163 -18.32 -6.70 -5.00
C PHE A 163 -18.84 -6.41 -3.59
N GLY A 164 -20.16 -6.44 -3.42
CA GLY A 164 -20.81 -6.34 -2.12
C GLY A 164 -21.21 -7.73 -1.61
N PHE A 165 -21.16 -7.92 -0.30
CA PHE A 165 -21.47 -9.20 0.34
C PHE A 165 -22.65 -9.07 1.30
N ASN A 166 -23.42 -10.14 1.45
CA ASN A 166 -24.40 -10.28 2.52
C ASN A 166 -23.72 -10.85 3.81
N GLU A 167 -24.49 -11.00 4.88
CA GLU A 167 -23.99 -11.48 6.18
C GLU A 167 -23.44 -12.91 6.14
N LYS A 168 -23.85 -13.72 5.15
CA LYS A 168 -23.35 -15.09 4.94
C LYS A 168 -22.04 -15.14 4.15
N GLY A 169 -21.57 -13.98 3.65
CA GLY A 169 -20.40 -13.91 2.78
C GLY A 169 -20.67 -14.26 1.33
N GLU A 170 -21.93 -14.34 0.92
CA GLU A 170 -22.31 -14.49 -0.47
C GLU A 170 -22.21 -13.14 -1.18
N VAL A 171 -21.73 -13.15 -2.43
CA VAL A 171 -21.75 -11.94 -3.25
C VAL A 171 -23.21 -11.56 -3.53
N SER A 172 -23.64 -10.43 -3.02
CA SER A 172 -25.01 -9.91 -3.16
C SER A 172 -25.12 -8.88 -4.28
N SER A 173 -24.02 -8.26 -4.69
CA SER A 173 -24.00 -7.30 -5.78
C SER A 173 -22.64 -7.24 -6.48
N VAL A 174 -22.67 -7.07 -7.79
CA VAL A 174 -21.52 -6.78 -8.66
C VAL A 174 -21.83 -5.50 -9.42
N LEU A 175 -21.24 -4.40 -8.99
CA LEU A 175 -21.49 -3.08 -9.56
C LEU A 175 -20.25 -2.62 -10.31
N SER A 176 -20.41 -2.24 -11.56
CA SER A 176 -19.30 -1.78 -12.39
C SER A 176 -19.58 -0.42 -13.02
N THR A 177 -18.53 0.39 -13.17
CA THR A 177 -18.58 1.63 -13.93
C THR A 177 -17.30 1.76 -14.77
N SER A 178 -17.40 2.36 -15.93
CA SER A 178 -16.23 2.69 -16.75
C SER A 178 -15.59 3.98 -16.26
N TYR A 179 -14.28 4.08 -16.42
CA TYR A 179 -13.53 5.33 -16.28
C TYR A 179 -12.47 5.43 -17.40
N PRO A 180 -12.08 6.64 -17.81
CA PRO A 180 -11.01 6.81 -18.79
C PRO A 180 -9.70 6.24 -18.23
N TYR A 181 -9.03 5.38 -18.96
CA TYR A 181 -7.77 4.78 -18.56
C TYR A 181 -6.60 5.42 -19.32
N ASN A 182 -5.61 5.94 -18.59
CA ASN A 182 -4.39 6.47 -19.17
C ASN A 182 -3.12 6.13 -18.39
N ALA A 183 -3.22 5.38 -17.27
CA ALA A 183 -2.04 5.01 -16.48
C ALA A 183 -2.14 3.55 -15.97
N PRO A 184 -1.02 2.82 -15.96
CA PRO A 184 -1.00 1.41 -15.53
C PRO A 184 -1.22 1.23 -14.03
N ASP A 185 -0.81 2.18 -13.20
CA ASP A 185 -0.83 2.08 -11.75
C ASP A 185 -1.69 3.18 -11.14
N LEU A 186 -2.88 2.79 -10.69
CA LEU A 186 -3.82 3.68 -10.02
C LEU A 186 -3.81 3.39 -8.53
N GLY A 187 -3.47 4.37 -7.72
CA GLY A 187 -3.70 4.31 -6.28
C GLY A 187 -5.20 4.22 -5.98
N ILE A 188 -5.58 3.39 -5.04
CA ILE A 188 -6.94 3.27 -4.53
C ILE A 188 -6.94 3.25 -3.01
N CYS A 189 -7.85 3.98 -2.41
CA CYS A 189 -8.01 4.03 -0.96
C CYS A 189 -9.47 4.28 -0.57
N ASP A 190 -9.93 3.64 0.51
CA ASP A 190 -11.16 4.01 1.20
C ASP A 190 -10.92 5.23 2.07
N VAL A 191 -11.51 6.35 1.68
CA VAL A 191 -11.41 7.58 2.44
C VAL A 191 -12.38 7.63 3.60
N TYR A 192 -11.87 8.00 4.77
CA TYR A 192 -12.63 8.15 6.00
C TYR A 192 -13.36 6.88 6.44
N ARG A 193 -12.93 5.71 5.98
CA ARG A 193 -13.53 4.40 6.31
C ARG A 193 -15.04 4.33 6.05
N ARG A 194 -15.48 4.94 4.96
CA ARG A 194 -16.91 5.03 4.61
C ARG A 194 -17.39 3.99 3.61
N GLY A 195 -16.48 3.14 3.10
CA GLY A 195 -16.77 2.22 1.99
C GLY A 195 -16.94 2.98 0.67
N THR A 196 -16.24 4.12 0.55
CA THR A 196 -16.09 4.92 -0.67
C THR A 196 -14.61 4.95 -1.02
N VAL A 197 -14.28 4.79 -2.29
CA VAL A 197 -12.88 4.78 -2.72
C VAL A 197 -12.56 5.99 -3.56
N VAL A 198 -11.30 6.43 -3.48
CA VAL A 198 -10.77 7.52 -4.28
C VAL A 198 -9.78 6.95 -5.28
N LEU A 199 -9.86 7.41 -6.51
CA LEU A 199 -8.94 7.16 -7.62
C LEU A 199 -8.47 8.49 -8.20
N CYS A 200 -7.23 8.50 -8.67
CA CYS A 200 -6.70 9.56 -9.52
C CYS A 200 -6.34 9.00 -10.89
N ASN A 201 -6.94 9.54 -11.93
CA ASN A 201 -6.68 9.14 -13.31
C ASN A 201 -6.51 10.38 -14.17
N ASN A 202 -5.34 10.50 -14.82
CA ASN A 202 -4.99 11.61 -15.71
C ASN A 202 -5.28 13.00 -15.10
N GLY A 203 -4.88 13.19 -13.85
CA GLY A 203 -5.09 14.43 -13.12
C GLY A 203 -6.53 14.66 -12.60
N VAL A 204 -7.44 13.74 -12.82
CA VAL A 204 -8.81 13.80 -12.29
C VAL A 204 -8.92 12.91 -11.06
N VAL A 205 -9.20 13.48 -9.91
CA VAL A 205 -9.45 12.77 -8.67
C VAL A 205 -10.95 12.57 -8.50
N SER A 206 -11.36 11.32 -8.38
CA SER A 206 -12.75 10.93 -8.25
C SER A 206 -13.00 10.08 -7.03
N GLU A 207 -14.04 10.40 -6.27
CA GLU A 207 -14.59 9.59 -5.19
C GLU A 207 -15.75 8.75 -5.73
N PHE A 208 -15.69 7.44 -5.52
CA PHE A 208 -16.72 6.50 -5.95
C PHE A 208 -17.53 6.00 -4.75
N SER A 209 -18.83 6.03 -4.89
CA SER A 209 -19.79 5.55 -3.87
C SER A 209 -20.96 4.82 -4.52
N VAL A 210 -21.71 4.08 -3.72
CA VAL A 210 -22.95 3.41 -4.18
C VAL A 210 -24.15 4.28 -3.90
N LYS A 211 -24.95 4.57 -4.93
CA LYS A 211 -26.28 5.22 -4.83
C LYS A 211 -27.27 4.48 -5.72
N ASN A 212 -28.43 4.15 -5.21
CA ASN A 212 -29.48 3.45 -5.96
C ASN A 212 -28.98 2.20 -6.69
N ASN A 213 -28.16 1.40 -6.01
CA ASN A 213 -27.53 0.19 -6.56
C ASN A 213 -26.65 0.43 -7.81
N GLN A 214 -26.04 1.61 -7.91
CA GLN A 214 -25.12 1.98 -8.97
C GLN A 214 -23.86 2.65 -8.40
N LEU A 215 -22.73 2.49 -9.06
CA LEU A 215 -21.52 3.24 -8.76
C LEU A 215 -21.64 4.66 -9.33
N VAL A 216 -21.45 5.64 -8.46
CA VAL A 216 -21.49 7.07 -8.81
C VAL A 216 -20.13 7.69 -8.51
N ALA A 217 -19.56 8.37 -9.50
CA ALA A 217 -18.35 9.14 -9.35
C ALA A 217 -18.67 10.59 -8.97
N LYS A 218 -17.90 11.14 -8.02
CA LYS A 218 -17.89 12.56 -7.68
C LYS A 218 -16.47 13.08 -7.93
N ASN A 219 -16.32 14.08 -8.81
CA ASN A 219 -15.06 14.76 -9.00
C ASN A 219 -14.69 15.57 -7.73
N ILE A 220 -13.53 15.33 -7.17
CA ILE A 220 -12.99 16.01 -6.00
C ILE A 220 -11.63 16.66 -6.28
N SER A 221 -11.24 16.81 -7.55
CA SER A 221 -9.95 17.38 -7.97
C SER A 221 -9.72 18.78 -7.39
N SER A 222 -10.78 19.56 -7.15
CA SER A 222 -10.67 20.90 -6.54
C SER A 222 -10.09 20.92 -5.13
N LEU A 223 -10.03 19.76 -4.44
CA LEU A 223 -9.38 19.64 -3.13
C LEU A 223 -7.86 19.56 -3.21
N PHE A 224 -7.32 19.34 -4.41
CA PHE A 224 -5.89 19.16 -4.67
C PHE A 224 -5.32 20.32 -5.46
N PRO A 225 -3.98 20.44 -5.55
CA PRO A 225 -3.33 21.29 -6.54
C PRO A 225 -3.69 20.88 -7.98
N PRO A 226 -3.43 21.69 -9.00
CA PRO A 226 -3.60 21.28 -10.39
C PRO A 226 -2.76 20.04 -10.73
N LEU A 227 -3.38 19.02 -11.32
CA LEU A 227 -2.79 17.68 -11.49
C LEU A 227 -2.63 17.28 -12.97
N GLU A 228 -2.59 18.24 -13.90
CA GLU A 228 -2.47 17.93 -15.33
C GLU A 228 -1.18 17.15 -15.62
N GLY A 229 -1.32 15.95 -16.19
CA GLY A 229 -0.21 15.03 -16.50
C GLY A 229 0.39 14.31 -15.29
N TRP A 230 -0.29 14.31 -14.12
CA TRP A 230 0.15 13.59 -12.94
C TRP A 230 -0.55 12.23 -12.84
N TYR A 231 0.21 11.24 -12.35
CA TYR A 231 -0.26 9.88 -12.11
C TYR A 231 -0.08 9.55 -10.63
N ALA A 232 -1.14 9.06 -9.98
CA ALA A 232 -1.05 8.60 -8.60
C ALA A 232 -0.75 7.11 -8.54
N SER A 233 0.34 6.75 -7.89
CA SER A 233 0.76 5.38 -7.62
C SER A 233 0.21 4.88 -6.29
N ALA A 234 0.04 5.76 -5.31
CA ALA A 234 -0.46 5.45 -3.98
C ALA A 234 -1.41 6.53 -3.47
N ILE A 235 -2.47 6.11 -2.77
CA ILE A 235 -3.41 7.01 -2.09
C ILE A 235 -3.65 6.48 -0.69
N ILE A 236 -3.65 7.36 0.32
CA ILE A 236 -3.95 7.01 1.71
C ILE A 236 -4.73 8.12 2.40
N SER A 237 -5.59 7.75 3.35
CA SER A 237 -6.23 8.71 4.26
C SER A 237 -5.41 8.83 5.54
N TYR A 238 -4.87 10.02 5.81
CA TYR A 238 -4.03 10.26 6.97
C TYR A 238 -4.31 11.65 7.55
N HIS A 239 -4.53 11.75 8.87
CA HIS A 239 -4.86 12.97 9.62
C HIS A 239 -5.97 13.81 8.96
N GLY A 240 -7.05 13.16 8.52
CA GLY A 240 -8.20 13.83 7.92
C GLY A 240 -7.99 14.38 6.52
N LYS A 241 -6.83 14.15 5.92
CA LYS A 241 -6.51 14.49 4.54
C LYS A 241 -6.38 13.24 3.68
N ILE A 242 -6.61 13.38 2.39
CA ILE A 242 -6.27 12.38 1.38
C ILE A 242 -4.88 12.73 0.88
N TRP A 243 -3.94 11.80 1.03
CA TRP A 243 -2.57 11.93 0.55
C TRP A 243 -2.37 11.10 -0.70
N MET A 244 -1.68 11.64 -1.67
CA MET A 244 -1.36 10.96 -2.93
C MET A 244 0.14 11.02 -3.19
N GLY A 245 0.73 9.85 -3.40
CA GLY A 245 2.04 9.68 -4.00
C GLY A 245 1.91 9.67 -5.52
N THR A 246 2.75 10.41 -6.20
CA THR A 246 2.67 10.62 -7.64
C THR A 246 4.02 10.48 -8.32
N ASN A 247 4.04 10.56 -9.64
CA ASN A 247 5.26 10.64 -10.45
C ASN A 247 5.98 12.00 -10.35
N ARG A 248 5.46 12.96 -9.56
CA ARG A 248 6.02 14.30 -9.39
C ARG A 248 6.00 14.78 -7.95
N GLY A 249 6.04 13.87 -6.99
CA GLY A 249 6.08 14.15 -5.57
C GLY A 249 4.86 13.66 -4.80
N LEU A 250 4.76 14.15 -3.58
CA LEU A 250 3.69 13.87 -2.63
C LEU A 250 2.78 15.09 -2.51
N LEU A 251 1.47 14.86 -2.50
CA LEU A 251 0.49 15.95 -2.32
C LEU A 251 -0.69 15.51 -1.46
N ASN A 252 -1.49 16.49 -1.00
CA ASN A 252 -2.68 16.18 -0.22
C ASN A 252 -3.89 17.07 -0.55
N SER A 253 -5.07 16.67 -0.05
CA SER A 253 -6.34 17.39 -0.22
C SER A 253 -6.41 18.73 0.50
N GLY A 254 -5.37 19.14 1.22
CA GLY A 254 -5.17 20.49 1.74
C GLY A 254 -4.38 21.40 0.80
N LYS A 255 -4.19 21.01 -0.45
CA LYS A 255 -3.42 21.72 -1.50
C LYS A 255 -1.95 21.90 -1.18
N GLN A 256 -1.36 21.02 -0.37
CA GLN A 256 0.07 20.99 -0.11
C GLN A 256 0.77 20.05 -1.09
N GLU A 257 1.95 20.46 -1.52
CA GLU A 257 2.84 19.74 -2.44
C GLU A 257 4.21 19.61 -1.82
N PHE A 258 4.83 18.45 -1.98
CA PHE A 258 6.18 18.14 -1.51
C PHE A 258 6.96 17.53 -2.66
N HIS A 259 8.07 18.15 -3.02
CA HIS A 259 8.91 17.79 -4.16
C HIS A 259 10.32 17.40 -3.71
N CYS A 260 11.06 16.77 -4.59
CA CYS A 260 12.49 16.60 -4.44
C CYS A 260 13.18 17.95 -4.69
N SER A 261 14.07 18.34 -3.82
CA SER A 261 14.90 19.53 -3.98
C SER A 261 16.25 19.35 -3.28
N ALA A 262 17.15 20.29 -3.44
CA ALA A 262 18.45 20.28 -2.77
C ALA A 262 18.40 20.67 -1.27
N THR A 263 17.20 20.82 -0.70
CA THR A 263 17.03 21.18 0.72
C THR A 263 16.87 19.96 1.61
N ASP A 264 17.35 20.01 2.84
CA ASP A 264 17.30 18.90 3.81
C ASP A 264 15.88 18.47 4.23
N HIS A 265 14.85 19.25 3.89
CA HIS A 265 13.44 18.97 4.23
C HIS A 265 12.61 18.63 3.00
N SER A 266 13.21 18.11 1.94
CA SER A 266 12.54 17.70 0.72
C SER A 266 12.47 16.18 0.59
N LEU A 267 11.66 15.68 -0.35
CA LEU A 267 11.66 14.27 -0.71
C LEU A 267 13.01 13.89 -1.34
N GLN A 268 13.43 12.63 -1.12
CA GLN A 268 14.64 12.09 -1.75
C GLN A 268 14.48 11.89 -3.26
N HIS A 269 13.26 11.71 -3.74
CA HIS A 269 12.96 11.50 -5.15
C HIS A 269 11.56 11.98 -5.53
N GLU A 270 11.39 12.45 -6.78
CA GLU A 270 10.10 12.91 -7.31
C GLU A 270 9.06 11.79 -7.44
N VAL A 271 9.49 10.58 -7.79
CA VAL A 271 8.57 9.46 -7.97
C VAL A 271 8.30 8.82 -6.63
N VAL A 272 7.09 8.98 -6.14
CA VAL A 272 6.54 8.27 -4.97
C VAL A 272 5.86 7.00 -5.45
N THR A 273 6.21 5.87 -4.87
CA THR A 273 5.72 4.54 -5.27
C THR A 273 4.66 3.98 -4.32
N SER A 274 4.80 4.27 -3.03
CA SER A 274 3.92 3.70 -1.99
C SER A 274 3.81 4.62 -0.78
N LEU A 275 2.71 4.46 -0.03
CA LEU A 275 2.43 5.21 1.19
C LEU A 275 1.96 4.27 2.31
N ALA A 276 2.43 4.49 3.52
CA ALA A 276 1.95 3.81 4.72
C ALA A 276 1.99 4.74 5.93
N VAL A 277 1.35 4.37 7.02
CA VAL A 277 1.47 5.10 8.30
C VAL A 277 2.28 4.25 9.26
N SER A 278 3.34 4.83 9.83
CA SER A 278 4.19 4.16 10.81
C SER A 278 3.46 3.95 12.15
N PRO A 279 3.92 3.02 13.00
CA PRO A 279 3.34 2.82 14.33
C PRO A 279 3.41 4.04 15.25
N ASP A 280 4.37 4.95 15.04
CA ASP A 280 4.52 6.22 15.74
C ASP A 280 3.85 7.41 15.03
N ASP A 281 2.85 7.10 14.17
CA ASP A 281 1.95 8.07 13.55
C ASP A 281 2.65 9.08 12.63
N LYS A 282 3.63 8.61 11.84
CA LYS A 282 4.27 9.36 10.76
C LYS A 282 3.88 8.79 9.39
N LEU A 283 3.88 9.62 8.36
CA LEU A 283 3.64 9.17 6.99
C LEU A 283 4.94 8.64 6.39
N LEU A 284 4.95 7.36 6.03
CA LEU A 284 6.02 6.73 5.28
C LEU A 284 5.77 6.92 3.78
N VAL A 285 6.75 7.45 3.08
CA VAL A 285 6.70 7.76 1.65
C VAL A 285 7.77 6.95 0.94
N GLY A 286 7.39 5.87 0.28
CA GLY A 286 8.30 5.06 -0.54
C GLY A 286 8.61 5.77 -1.85
N THR A 287 9.88 5.81 -2.21
CA THR A 287 10.36 6.46 -3.42
C THR A 287 11.35 5.58 -4.18
N LEU A 288 11.82 6.01 -5.34
CA LEU A 288 12.91 5.35 -6.05
C LEU A 288 14.30 5.66 -5.46
N CYS A 289 14.36 6.36 -4.32
CA CYS A 289 15.62 6.69 -3.63
C CYS A 289 15.57 6.40 -2.12
N GLY A 290 14.66 5.55 -1.67
CA GLY A 290 14.48 5.17 -0.27
C GLY A 290 13.08 5.51 0.26
N VAL A 291 12.97 5.53 1.58
CA VAL A 291 11.76 5.89 2.31
C VAL A 291 11.95 7.24 2.98
N ASP A 292 11.07 8.18 2.69
CA ASP A 292 10.96 9.42 3.43
C ASP A 292 9.95 9.26 4.56
N ILE A 293 10.30 9.72 5.75
CA ILE A 293 9.50 9.63 6.96
C ILE A 293 9.03 11.04 7.31
N PHE A 294 7.81 11.33 6.92
CA PHE A 294 7.24 12.67 7.05
C PHE A 294 6.40 12.80 8.32
N ASN A 295 6.72 13.82 9.12
CA ASN A 295 5.94 14.24 10.25
C ASN A 295 5.10 15.46 9.87
N ASP A 296 3.80 15.31 9.65
CA ASP A 296 2.92 16.38 9.20
C ASP A 296 2.61 17.44 10.29
N LYS A 297 2.95 17.16 11.57
CA LYS A 297 2.79 18.09 12.68
C LYS A 297 3.95 19.10 12.74
N THR A 298 5.18 18.64 12.42
CA THR A 298 6.38 19.50 12.45
C THR A 298 6.83 19.94 11.06
N GLY A 299 6.41 19.24 10.01
CA GLY A 299 6.88 19.42 8.64
C GLY A 299 8.25 18.81 8.36
N GLU A 300 8.82 18.08 9.33
CA GLU A 300 10.12 17.44 9.19
C GLU A 300 10.04 16.18 8.32
N ILE A 301 11.09 15.96 7.54
CA ILE A 301 11.30 14.73 6.72
C ILE A 301 12.62 14.10 7.17
N GLU A 302 12.56 12.85 7.60
CA GLU A 302 13.73 12.01 7.85
C GLU A 302 13.93 11.08 6.65
N HIS A 303 15.19 10.80 6.28
CA HIS A 303 15.54 9.96 5.14
C HIS A 303 16.02 8.59 5.60
N TRP A 304 15.47 7.54 5.03
CA TRP A 304 15.87 6.16 5.25
C TRP A 304 16.21 5.50 3.90
N ASN A 305 17.47 5.16 3.74
CA ASN A 305 18.01 4.62 2.49
C ASN A 305 19.19 3.67 2.74
N THR A 306 19.86 3.21 1.71
CA THR A 306 21.03 2.31 1.81
C THR A 306 22.26 2.95 2.47
N ALA A 307 22.33 4.28 2.55
CA ALA A 307 23.41 5.02 3.21
C ALA A 307 23.10 5.37 4.68
N THR A 308 21.91 5.02 5.18
CA THR A 308 21.53 5.26 6.57
C THR A 308 22.48 4.50 7.51
N ALA A 309 23.07 5.20 8.48
CA ALA A 309 24.12 4.66 9.33
C ALA A 309 23.66 3.51 10.24
N VAL A 310 22.39 3.51 10.65
CA VAL A 310 21.81 2.48 11.50
C VAL A 310 20.63 1.84 10.77
N ASN A 311 20.65 0.52 10.64
CA ASN A 311 19.61 -0.25 9.95
C ASN A 311 19.34 0.28 8.53
N PRO A 312 20.33 0.32 7.63
CA PRO A 312 20.13 0.79 6.25
C PRO A 312 19.10 -0.06 5.52
N LEU A 313 18.50 0.46 4.48
CA LEU A 313 17.70 -0.35 3.55
C LEU A 313 18.59 -1.28 2.73
N SER A 314 18.06 -2.41 2.25
CA SER A 314 18.74 -3.30 1.31
C SER A 314 18.80 -2.69 -0.10
N SER A 315 17.82 -1.90 -0.48
CA SER A 315 17.71 -1.19 -1.75
C SER A 315 17.05 0.17 -1.59
N ASN A 316 17.38 1.10 -2.46
CA ASN A 316 16.70 2.39 -2.54
C ASN A 316 15.43 2.36 -3.40
N PHE A 317 15.27 1.36 -4.27
CA PHE A 317 14.07 1.23 -5.11
C PHE A 317 12.93 0.59 -4.31
N ILE A 318 12.06 1.44 -3.75
CA ILE A 318 10.94 0.99 -2.93
C ILE A 318 9.69 0.81 -3.81
N ASN A 319 9.10 -0.39 -3.77
CA ASN A 319 7.89 -0.71 -4.51
C ASN A 319 6.66 -0.67 -3.61
N SER A 320 6.78 -1.18 -2.37
CA SER A 320 5.65 -1.23 -1.45
C SER A 320 6.06 -0.92 -0.01
N LEU A 321 5.11 -0.34 0.71
CA LEU A 321 5.18 -0.09 2.14
C LEU A 321 3.91 -0.65 2.78
N PHE A 322 4.08 -1.38 3.87
CA PHE A 322 2.97 -1.88 4.66
C PHE A 322 3.29 -1.75 6.16
N SER A 323 2.32 -1.32 6.94
CA SER A 323 2.48 -1.16 8.39
C SER A 323 1.27 -1.74 9.12
N LYS A 324 1.50 -2.65 10.03
CA LYS A 324 0.47 -3.27 10.87
C LYS A 324 1.09 -3.88 12.12
N ASN A 325 0.37 -3.87 13.24
CA ASN A 325 0.76 -4.50 14.49
C ASN A 325 2.16 -4.09 15.00
N GLY A 326 2.54 -2.82 14.84
CA GLY A 326 3.84 -2.32 15.27
C GLY A 326 5.02 -2.66 14.35
N GLN A 327 4.77 -3.33 13.22
CA GLN A 327 5.77 -3.68 12.23
C GLN A 327 5.65 -2.79 10.99
N ILE A 328 6.79 -2.48 10.40
CA ILE A 328 6.90 -1.83 9.09
C ILE A 328 7.56 -2.81 8.13
N TRP A 329 6.92 -3.03 7.01
CA TRP A 329 7.41 -3.85 5.91
C TRP A 329 7.76 -2.97 4.74
N VAL A 330 8.97 -3.16 4.20
CA VAL A 330 9.47 -2.42 3.05
C VAL A 330 9.79 -3.40 1.95
N GLY A 331 9.04 -3.34 0.87
CA GLY A 331 9.26 -4.10 -0.35
C GLY A 331 10.13 -3.33 -1.33
N SER A 332 11.17 -3.98 -1.87
CA SER A 332 12.12 -3.40 -2.79
C SER A 332 12.44 -4.34 -3.96
N GLU A 333 13.26 -3.87 -4.90
CA GLU A 333 13.68 -4.66 -6.07
C GLU A 333 14.85 -5.62 -5.79
N THR A 334 15.61 -5.45 -4.70
CA THR A 334 16.82 -6.25 -4.40
C THR A 334 16.95 -6.57 -2.93
#